data_835351303cd65df14fa16c92ed14755e
#
_entry.id   835351303cd65df14fa16c92ed14755e
#
_cell.length_a   1.000
_cell.length_b   1.000
_cell.length_c   1.000
_cell.angle_alpha   90.00
_cell.angle_beta   90.00
_cell.angle_gamma   90.00
#
_symmetry.space_group_name_H-M   'P 1'
#
loop_
_entity.id
_entity.type
_entity.pdbx_description
1 polymer ?
#
loop_
_entity_poly.entity_id
_entity_poly.type
_entity_poly.pdbx_seq_one_letter_code
_entity_poly.pdbx_strand_id
1 'polypeptide(L)'
;MAAQTFSGTATTSDTELDLNGVCLEFRVSNTGSEDLLVNVDVLHGTDYDTVGAGETEYYRGQTSSGIGVVKVKTSSSTTTYTAGVTAK
;
A
#
# COMPACT_ATOMS: atom_id res chain seq x y z
N MET A 1 17.54 -9.41 -8.09
CA MET A 1 17.37 -8.14 -7.41
C MET A 1 16.36 -8.30 -6.27
N ALA A 2 16.68 -7.75 -5.12
CA ALA A 2 15.80 -7.86 -3.97
C ALA A 2 14.49 -7.09 -4.20
N ALA A 3 13.39 -7.61 -3.70
CA ALA A 3 12.13 -6.90 -3.71
C ALA A 3 12.21 -5.70 -2.78
N GLN A 4 11.56 -4.61 -3.17
CA GLN A 4 11.52 -3.42 -2.34
C GLN A 4 10.49 -3.60 -1.23
N THR A 5 10.87 -3.25 -0.01
CA THR A 5 9.99 -3.39 1.15
C THR A 5 9.86 -2.07 1.89
N PHE A 6 8.75 -1.90 2.57
CA PHE A 6 8.42 -0.71 3.34
C PHE A 6 7.87 -1.12 4.68
N SER A 7 8.10 -0.30 5.69
CA SER A 7 7.44 -0.43 6.98
C SER A 7 7.37 0.93 7.63
N GLY A 8 6.40 1.12 8.50
CA GLY A 8 6.28 2.41 9.17
C GLY A 8 4.96 2.52 9.92
N THR A 9 4.65 3.76 10.27
CA THR A 9 3.42 4.13 10.96
C THR A 9 2.62 5.07 10.06
N ALA A 10 1.42 4.65 9.69
CA ALA A 10 0.51 5.50 8.93
C ALA A 10 -0.20 6.45 9.88
N THR A 11 -0.41 7.67 9.41
CA THR A 11 -1.12 8.72 10.14
C THR A 11 -2.30 9.19 9.30
N THR A 12 -2.99 10.24 9.73
CA THR A 12 -4.11 10.79 8.97
C THR A 12 -3.67 11.53 7.71
N SER A 13 -2.36 11.76 7.55
CA SER A 13 -1.81 12.32 6.32
C SER A 13 -1.31 11.20 5.42
N ASP A 14 -1.43 11.38 4.10
CA ASP A 14 -0.94 10.39 3.15
C ASP A 14 0.57 10.20 3.26
N THR A 15 1.01 8.96 3.24
CA THR A 15 2.41 8.60 3.07
C THR A 15 2.53 7.91 1.71
N GLU A 16 3.32 8.47 0.83
CA GLU A 16 3.53 7.89 -0.50
C GLU A 16 4.69 6.91 -0.43
N LEU A 17 4.44 5.69 -0.90
CA LEU A 17 5.46 4.65 -0.95
C LEU A 17 6.11 4.68 -2.32
N ASP A 18 7.36 5.13 -2.39
CA ASP A 18 8.07 5.28 -3.66
C ASP A 18 8.59 3.91 -4.11
N LEU A 19 7.97 3.37 -5.14
CA LEU A 19 8.32 2.05 -5.67
C LEU A 19 9.55 2.09 -6.57
N ASN A 20 10.07 3.28 -6.85
CA ASN A 20 11.25 3.47 -7.71
C ASN A 20 11.04 2.78 -9.06
N GLY A 21 9.91 3.07 -9.69
CA GLY A 21 9.48 2.45 -10.93
C GLY A 21 8.09 1.88 -10.78
N VAL A 22 7.77 0.87 -11.58
CA VAL A 22 6.47 0.22 -11.52
C VAL A 22 6.64 -1.25 -11.17
N CYS A 23 5.59 -1.84 -10.59
CA CYS A 23 5.59 -3.25 -10.28
C CYS A 23 4.28 -3.88 -10.74
N LEU A 24 4.24 -5.20 -10.80
CA LEU A 24 3.04 -5.94 -11.20
C LEU A 24 2.16 -6.29 -10.01
N GLU A 25 2.76 -6.50 -8.83
CA GLU A 25 1.99 -6.88 -7.64
C GLU A 25 2.65 -6.28 -6.42
N PHE A 26 1.82 -5.80 -5.51
CA PHE A 26 2.26 -5.14 -4.28
C PHE A 26 1.43 -5.66 -3.10
N ARG A 27 2.12 -5.98 -1.99
CA ARG A 27 1.49 -6.51 -0.79
C ARG A 27 1.47 -5.43 0.29
N VAL A 28 0.34 -5.32 0.99
CA VAL A 28 0.22 -4.41 2.15
C VAL A 28 -0.36 -5.21 3.31
N SER A 29 0.33 -5.16 4.46
CA SER A 29 -0.14 -5.79 5.70
C SER A 29 -0.34 -4.71 6.76
N ASN A 30 -1.50 -4.71 7.37
CA ASN A 30 -1.81 -3.81 8.48
C ASN A 30 -1.43 -4.55 9.77
N THR A 31 -0.32 -4.15 10.39
CA THR A 31 0.18 -4.80 11.60
C THR A 31 -0.25 -4.08 12.87
N GLY A 32 -1.01 -3.00 12.74
CA GLY A 32 -1.51 -2.24 13.88
C GLY A 32 -2.95 -2.58 14.22
N SER A 33 -3.59 -1.70 15.00
CA SER A 33 -4.92 -1.94 15.54
C SER A 33 -6.01 -1.06 14.92
N GLU A 34 -5.65 -0.13 14.02
CA GLU A 34 -6.60 0.73 13.32
C GLU A 34 -6.69 0.32 11.86
N ASP A 35 -7.77 0.72 11.18
CA ASP A 35 -7.89 0.47 9.76
C ASP A 35 -6.85 1.26 8.98
N LEU A 36 -6.24 0.62 8.00
CA LEU A 36 -5.28 1.24 7.10
C LEU A 36 -6.00 1.52 5.77
N LEU A 37 -5.91 2.74 5.31
CA LEU A 37 -6.48 3.14 4.03
C LEU A 37 -5.36 3.15 2.99
N VAL A 38 -5.57 2.45 1.89
CA VAL A 38 -4.55 2.24 0.85
C VAL A 38 -5.09 2.72 -0.48
N ASN A 39 -4.32 3.57 -1.15
CA ASN A 39 -4.62 3.99 -2.51
C ASN A 39 -3.53 3.44 -3.43
N VAL A 40 -3.96 2.62 -4.38
CA VAL A 40 -3.09 2.14 -5.47
C VAL A 40 -3.55 2.87 -6.72
N ASP A 41 -2.66 3.67 -7.31
CA ASP A 41 -3.00 4.65 -8.34
C ASP A 41 -3.80 4.05 -9.51
N VAL A 42 -3.33 2.93 -10.07
CA VAL A 42 -3.97 2.33 -11.26
C VAL A 42 -5.26 1.59 -10.95
N LEU A 43 -5.50 1.24 -9.68
CA LEU A 43 -6.66 0.45 -9.29
C LEU A 43 -7.76 1.30 -8.66
N HIS A 44 -7.39 2.36 -7.95
CA HIS A 44 -8.33 3.08 -7.10
C HIS A 44 -8.57 4.53 -7.53
N GLY A 45 -7.72 5.09 -8.44
CA GLY A 45 -7.85 6.50 -8.78
C GLY A 45 -7.62 7.38 -7.56
N THR A 46 -8.67 8.05 -7.09
CA THR A 46 -8.59 8.87 -5.87
C THR A 46 -9.23 8.18 -4.66
N ASP A 47 -9.72 6.96 -4.83
CA ASP A 47 -10.38 6.22 -3.76
C ASP A 47 -9.35 5.43 -2.94
N TYR A 48 -9.78 4.99 -1.75
CA TYR A 48 -8.96 4.19 -0.86
C TYR A 48 -9.64 2.86 -0.57
N ASP A 49 -8.82 1.81 -0.52
CA ASP A 49 -9.24 0.51 -0.04
C ASP A 49 -8.94 0.42 1.45
N THR A 50 -9.72 -0.34 2.20
CA THR A 50 -9.54 -0.50 3.63
C THR A 50 -8.91 -1.85 3.92
N VAL A 51 -7.75 -1.84 4.59
CA VAL A 51 -7.10 -3.05 5.08
C VAL A 51 -7.27 -3.04 6.59
N GLY A 52 -8.10 -3.94 7.10
CA GLY A 52 -8.40 -4.00 8.52
C GLY A 52 -7.21 -4.43 9.36
N ALA A 53 -7.32 -4.21 10.66
CA ALA A 53 -6.24 -4.58 11.60
C ALA A 53 -5.92 -6.07 11.48
N GLY A 54 -4.65 -6.39 11.29
CA GLY A 54 -4.19 -7.77 11.15
C GLY A 54 -4.39 -8.37 9.77
N GLU A 55 -4.94 -7.64 8.82
CA GLU A 55 -5.21 -8.15 7.47
C GLU A 55 -4.08 -7.84 6.52
N THR A 56 -4.01 -8.63 5.45
CA THR A 56 -3.05 -8.45 4.36
C THR A 56 -3.80 -8.46 3.04
N GLU A 57 -3.47 -7.50 2.17
CA GLU A 57 -4.04 -7.43 0.82
C GLU A 57 -2.93 -7.43 -0.21
N TYR A 58 -3.24 -8.02 -1.36
CA TYR A 58 -2.36 -8.03 -2.52
C TYR A 58 -3.03 -7.27 -3.65
N TYR A 59 -2.29 -6.35 -4.26
CA TYR A 59 -2.79 -5.51 -5.35
C TYR A 59 -2.02 -5.83 -6.62
N ARG A 60 -2.74 -6.11 -7.71
CA ARG A 60 -2.14 -6.40 -9.00
C ARG A 60 -2.38 -5.25 -9.96
N GLY A 61 -1.34 -4.87 -10.68
CA GLY A 61 -1.46 -3.90 -11.75
C GLY A 61 -2.12 -4.50 -12.98
N GLN A 62 -2.58 -3.63 -13.87
CA GLN A 62 -3.12 -4.03 -15.16
C GLN A 62 -1.99 -4.53 -16.05
N THR A 63 -2.33 -5.34 -17.07
CA THR A 63 -1.33 -5.93 -17.96
C THR A 63 -0.51 -4.89 -18.70
N SER A 64 -1.10 -3.74 -19.02
CA SER A 64 -0.41 -2.67 -19.76
C SER A 64 0.08 -1.55 -18.84
N SER A 65 -0.24 -1.60 -17.55
CA SER A 65 0.12 -0.54 -16.60
C SER A 65 0.47 -1.17 -15.28
N GLY A 66 1.68 -0.97 -14.83
CA GLY A 66 2.08 -1.42 -13.52
C GLY A 66 1.62 -0.47 -12.42
N ILE A 67 1.81 -0.89 -11.18
CA ILE A 67 1.57 -0.06 -10.00
C ILE A 67 2.79 0.83 -9.83
N GLY A 68 2.61 2.15 -9.86
CA GLY A 68 3.70 3.12 -9.73
C GLY A 68 3.69 3.86 -8.41
N VAL A 69 2.50 4.11 -7.85
CA VAL A 69 2.35 4.90 -6.64
C VAL A 69 1.35 4.21 -5.71
N VAL A 70 1.76 4.03 -4.46
CA VAL A 70 0.88 3.53 -3.41
C VAL A 70 0.94 4.53 -2.26
N LYS A 71 -0.22 4.92 -1.76
CA LYS A 71 -0.33 5.83 -0.61
C LYS A 71 -1.05 5.12 0.51
N VAL A 72 -0.63 5.38 1.74
CA VAL A 72 -1.27 4.82 2.93
C VAL A 72 -1.58 5.94 3.90
N LYS A 73 -2.69 5.78 4.63
CA LYS A 73 -3.07 6.70 5.71
C LYS A 73 -4.07 6.01 6.63
N THR A 74 -4.50 6.72 7.66
CA THR A 74 -5.62 6.30 8.52
C THR A 74 -6.69 7.37 8.48
N SER A 75 -7.93 7.01 8.87
CA SER A 75 -9.00 7.99 9.00
C SER A 75 -8.88 8.76 10.32
N SER A 76 -8.31 8.14 11.33
CA SER A 76 -8.07 8.74 12.64
C SER A 76 -7.00 7.93 13.34
N SER A 77 -6.23 8.54 14.25
CA SER A 77 -5.20 7.83 14.99
C SER A 77 -4.09 7.30 14.05
N THR A 78 -3.39 6.24 14.46
CA THR A 78 -2.25 5.68 13.71
C THR A 78 -2.34 4.16 13.67
N THR A 79 -1.70 3.56 12.67
CA THR A 79 -1.53 2.12 12.61
C THR A 79 -0.18 1.81 11.97
N THR A 80 0.44 0.73 12.39
CA THR A 80 1.69 0.28 11.77
C THR A 80 1.39 -0.60 10.58
N TYR A 81 2.31 -0.65 9.64
CA TYR A 81 2.15 -1.47 8.44
C TYR A 81 3.49 -1.97 7.94
N THR A 82 3.43 -3.04 7.16
CA THR A 82 4.54 -3.47 6.30
C THR A 82 3.99 -3.62 4.89
N ALA A 83 4.85 -3.42 3.90
CA ALA A 83 4.43 -3.51 2.52
C ALA A 83 5.61 -3.89 1.66
N GLY A 84 5.36 -4.36 0.45
CA GLY A 84 6.46 -4.70 -0.44
C GLY A 84 6.01 -5.08 -1.83
N VAL A 85 6.94 -4.98 -2.75
CA VAL A 85 6.77 -5.44 -4.13
C VAL A 85 6.94 -6.95 -4.14
N THR A 86 5.91 -7.66 -4.62
CA THR A 86 5.94 -9.12 -4.69
C THR A 86 6.13 -9.63 -6.11
N ALA A 87 5.89 -8.79 -7.11
CA ALA A 87 6.18 -9.10 -8.51
C ALA A 87 6.50 -7.81 -9.24
N LYS A 88 7.58 -7.84 -9.97
CA LYS A 88 8.06 -6.70 -10.74
C LYS A 88 7.40 -6.61 -12.12
#